data_1d9a34fd12b3241a9c281663408101f1
#
_entry.id   1d9a34fd12b3241a9c281663408101f1
#
_cell.length_a   1.000
_cell.length_b   1.000
_cell.length_c   1.000
_cell.angle_alpha   90.00
_cell.angle_beta   90.00
_cell.angle_gamma   90.00
#
_symmetry.space_group_name_H-M   'P 1'
#
loop_
_entity.id
_entity.type
_entity.pdbx_description
1 polymer ?
#
loop_
_entity_poly.entity_id
_entity_poly.type
_entity_poly.pdbx_seq_one_letter_code
_entity_poly.pdbx_strand_id
1 'polypeptide(L)'
;MKKKFPEYKGLDLAQVNRDILKIWDKNNTFKRSVRQRNGKGKFIFYEGPPSANGIPGIHHVMARAIKDVVCRYKTQCGYEVKRKAGWDTHGLPVELGVEKALGITKEDIGVKISITDYNNACKKDVMKYTDLWEELTRKMGYWIDMDDPYITYDNRYIETIWWLLKQLYEKGSLYEGY
;
A
#
# COMPACT_ATOMS: atom_id res chain seq x y z
N MET A 1 -0.43 -12.83 45.07
CA MET A 1 -0.02 -11.70 44.21
C MET A 1 -0.35 -12.01 42.74
N LYS A 2 -1.08 -11.17 42.04
CA LYS A 2 -1.23 -11.32 40.57
C LYS A 2 0.14 -11.14 39.93
N LYS A 3 0.64 -12.15 39.18
CA LYS A 3 1.90 -12.03 38.45
C LYS A 3 1.80 -10.83 37.50
N LYS A 4 2.77 -9.95 37.55
CA LYS A 4 2.82 -8.70 36.73
C LYS A 4 2.98 -9.01 35.23
N PHE A 5 3.62 -10.12 34.92
CA PHE A 5 3.85 -10.58 33.55
C PHE A 5 3.42 -12.04 33.41
N PRO A 6 2.81 -12.44 32.26
CA PRO A 6 2.48 -13.82 32.02
C PRO A 6 3.75 -14.67 31.84
N GLU A 7 3.72 -15.87 32.36
CA GLU A 7 4.76 -16.88 32.08
C GLU A 7 4.30 -17.78 30.94
N TYR A 8 5.15 -17.95 29.97
CA TYR A 8 4.90 -18.83 28.84
C TYR A 8 5.67 -20.15 29.04
N LYS A 9 4.99 -21.28 28.91
CA LYS A 9 5.62 -22.62 29.00
C LYS A 9 6.42 -23.00 27.74
N GLY A 10 6.30 -22.23 26.67
CA GLY A 10 6.99 -22.40 25.41
C GLY A 10 6.79 -21.19 24.52
N LEU A 11 7.54 -21.10 23.41
CA LEU A 11 7.48 -20.00 22.46
C LEU A 11 6.63 -20.41 21.24
N ASP A 12 5.33 -20.06 21.27
CA ASP A 12 4.46 -20.10 20.10
C ASP A 12 4.37 -18.70 19.50
N LEU A 13 5.25 -18.41 18.53
CA LEU A 13 5.33 -17.11 17.87
C LEU A 13 4.04 -16.74 17.16
N ALA A 14 3.33 -17.69 16.57
CA ALA A 14 2.07 -17.46 15.89
C ALA A 14 0.98 -17.04 16.86
N GLN A 15 0.90 -17.67 18.03
CA GLN A 15 -0.06 -17.30 19.07
C GLN A 15 0.29 -15.92 19.67
N VAL A 16 1.56 -15.68 19.98
CA VAL A 16 2.03 -14.37 20.48
C VAL A 16 1.68 -13.26 19.49
N ASN A 17 1.91 -13.47 18.18
CA ASN A 17 1.54 -12.51 17.16
C ASN A 17 0.04 -12.19 17.19
N ARG A 18 -0.82 -13.21 17.18
CA ARG A 18 -2.28 -13.02 17.25
C ARG A 18 -2.72 -12.22 18.50
N ASP A 19 -2.11 -12.50 19.64
CA ASP A 19 -2.47 -11.83 20.89
C ASP A 19 -2.00 -10.37 20.92
N ILE A 20 -0.81 -10.09 20.39
CA ILE A 20 -0.31 -8.72 20.25
C ILE A 20 -1.15 -7.91 19.26
N LEU A 21 -1.54 -8.49 18.12
CA LEU A 21 -2.42 -7.80 17.17
C LEU A 21 -3.75 -7.41 17.80
N LYS A 22 -4.39 -8.32 18.57
CA LYS A 22 -5.61 -8.00 19.34
C LYS A 22 -5.42 -6.84 20.33
N ILE A 23 -4.28 -6.81 21.01
CA ILE A 23 -3.95 -5.71 21.94
C ILE A 23 -3.78 -4.39 21.18
N TRP A 24 -3.11 -4.42 20.03
CA TRP A 24 -2.91 -3.23 19.21
C TRP A 24 -4.24 -2.68 18.66
N ASP A 25 -5.12 -3.54 18.19
CA ASP A 25 -6.45 -3.17 17.70
C ASP A 25 -7.30 -2.57 18.83
N LYS A 26 -7.39 -3.26 19.98
CA LYS A 26 -8.15 -2.79 21.15
C LYS A 26 -7.69 -1.41 21.62
N ASN A 27 -6.40 -1.14 21.57
CA ASN A 27 -5.80 0.10 22.05
C ASN A 27 -5.63 1.16 20.95
N ASN A 28 -6.01 0.87 19.68
CA ASN A 28 -5.72 1.73 18.54
C ASN A 28 -4.26 2.17 18.48
N THR A 29 -3.33 1.23 18.71
CA THR A 29 -1.92 1.53 19.01
C THR A 29 -1.24 2.31 17.89
N PHE A 30 -1.47 1.94 16.62
CA PHE A 30 -0.91 2.67 15.49
C PHE A 30 -1.43 4.12 15.41
N LYS A 31 -2.74 4.31 15.41
CA LYS A 31 -3.35 5.65 15.33
C LYS A 31 -2.96 6.52 16.53
N ARG A 32 -2.81 5.93 17.72
CA ARG A 32 -2.28 6.62 18.91
C ARG A 32 -0.82 7.03 18.74
N SER A 33 0.01 6.17 18.14
CA SER A 33 1.44 6.48 17.92
C SER A 33 1.63 7.72 17.04
N VAL A 34 0.75 7.92 16.06
CA VAL A 34 0.72 9.13 15.22
C VAL A 34 0.20 10.34 16.01
N ARG A 35 -0.99 10.21 16.64
CA ARG A 35 -1.64 11.34 17.34
C ARG A 35 -0.81 11.91 18.49
N GLN A 36 -0.10 11.07 19.26
CA GLN A 36 0.75 11.49 20.36
C GLN A 36 1.94 12.35 19.91
N ARG A 37 2.24 12.36 18.61
CA ARG A 37 3.34 13.11 18.00
C ARG A 37 2.88 14.26 17.12
N ASN A 38 1.59 14.56 17.15
CA ASN A 38 1.05 15.70 16.41
C ASN A 38 1.76 16.99 16.83
N GLY A 39 2.18 17.80 15.86
CA GLY A 39 2.95 19.02 16.09
C GLY A 39 4.45 18.81 16.34
N LYS A 40 4.95 17.58 16.32
CA LYS A 40 6.39 17.25 16.35
C LYS A 40 6.99 17.27 14.95
N GLY A 41 8.31 17.04 14.85
CA GLY A 41 8.97 16.86 13.56
C GLY A 41 8.29 15.76 12.73
N LYS A 42 8.11 15.98 11.43
CA LYS A 42 7.44 15.04 10.53
C LYS A 42 8.45 14.17 9.81
N PHE A 43 8.18 12.87 9.73
CA PHE A 43 8.82 11.95 8.80
C PHE A 43 7.76 11.45 7.84
N ILE A 44 7.84 11.90 6.59
CA ILE A 44 6.83 11.58 5.56
C ILE A 44 7.17 10.24 4.92
N PHE A 45 6.19 9.34 4.91
CA PHE A 45 6.30 8.05 4.29
C PHE A 45 5.06 7.74 3.44
N TYR A 46 5.30 7.44 2.18
CA TYR A 46 4.32 6.86 1.26
C TYR A 46 4.76 5.45 0.90
N GLU A 47 3.83 4.52 0.90
CA GLU A 47 4.10 3.15 0.45
C GLU A 47 4.54 3.14 -1.02
N GLY A 48 5.55 2.31 -1.36
CA GLY A 48 5.75 1.86 -2.72
C GLY A 48 4.63 0.88 -3.05
N PRO A 49 3.64 1.27 -3.87
CA PRO A 49 2.37 0.59 -3.91
C PRO A 49 2.50 -0.76 -4.63
N PRO A 50 1.93 -1.84 -4.09
CA PRO A 50 1.81 -3.08 -4.84
C PRO A 50 0.66 -3.00 -5.84
N SER A 51 0.74 -3.79 -6.90
CA SER A 51 -0.42 -4.11 -7.72
C SER A 51 -1.22 -5.23 -7.08
N ALA A 52 -2.53 -5.04 -6.92
CA ALA A 52 -3.41 -6.04 -6.30
C ALA A 52 -4.02 -7.03 -7.31
N ASN A 53 -3.46 -7.14 -8.50
CA ASN A 53 -3.82 -8.14 -9.52
C ASN A 53 -3.14 -9.50 -9.30
N GLY A 54 -2.21 -9.60 -8.33
CA GLY A 54 -1.51 -10.82 -7.95
C GLY A 54 -1.56 -11.11 -6.46
N ILE A 55 -1.39 -12.39 -6.10
CA ILE A 55 -1.32 -12.84 -4.71
C ILE A 55 0.01 -12.38 -4.09
N PRO A 56 0.01 -11.84 -2.84
CA PRO A 56 1.24 -11.41 -2.20
C PRO A 56 2.19 -12.58 -1.92
N GLY A 57 3.49 -12.39 -2.24
CA GLY A 57 4.55 -13.36 -1.97
C GLY A 57 5.47 -12.94 -0.83
N ILE A 58 6.40 -13.84 -0.46
CA ILE A 58 7.34 -13.62 0.65
C ILE A 58 8.24 -12.39 0.46
N HIS A 59 8.62 -12.07 -0.77
CA HIS A 59 9.42 -10.89 -1.08
C HIS A 59 8.70 -9.58 -0.72
N HIS A 60 7.37 -9.55 -0.83
CA HIS A 60 6.57 -8.41 -0.39
C HIS A 60 6.58 -8.26 1.14
N VAL A 61 6.56 -9.38 1.87
CA VAL A 61 6.68 -9.38 3.34
C VAL A 61 8.03 -8.81 3.76
N MET A 62 9.13 -9.25 3.13
CA MET A 62 10.48 -8.77 3.42
C MET A 62 10.60 -7.25 3.18
N ALA A 63 10.17 -6.77 2.01
CA ALA A 63 10.21 -5.35 1.68
C ALA A 63 9.41 -4.50 2.67
N ARG A 64 8.21 -4.95 3.05
CA ARG A 64 7.35 -4.27 4.02
C ARG A 64 7.92 -4.28 5.43
N ALA A 65 8.55 -5.38 5.85
CA ALA A 65 9.21 -5.47 7.15
C ALA A 65 10.34 -4.43 7.28
N ILE A 66 11.17 -4.26 6.24
CA ILE A 66 12.25 -3.27 6.22
C ILE A 66 11.67 -1.85 6.31
N LYS A 67 10.65 -1.53 5.53
CA LYS A 67 9.98 -0.22 5.56
C LYS A 67 9.37 0.07 6.94
N ASP A 68 8.72 -0.92 7.55
CA ASP A 68 8.11 -0.78 8.87
C ASP A 68 9.16 -0.52 9.96
N VAL A 69 10.31 -1.19 9.90
CA VAL A 69 11.43 -0.95 10.84
C VAL A 69 11.86 0.52 10.80
N VAL A 70 12.07 1.09 9.61
CA VAL A 70 12.46 2.50 9.47
C VAL A 70 11.39 3.44 10.04
N CYS A 71 10.13 3.19 9.70
CA CYS A 71 9.02 4.01 10.18
C CYS A 71 8.82 3.89 11.70
N ARG A 72 8.97 2.69 12.28
CA ARG A 72 8.91 2.49 13.75
C ARG A 72 10.08 3.16 14.44
N TYR A 73 11.29 3.03 13.91
CA TYR A 73 12.46 3.72 14.44
C TYR A 73 12.24 5.24 14.50
N LYS A 74 11.80 5.85 13.40
CA LYS A 74 11.49 7.29 13.36
C LYS A 74 10.37 7.67 14.34
N THR A 75 9.36 6.81 14.50
CA THR A 75 8.33 6.99 15.52
C THR A 75 8.92 6.98 16.93
N GLN A 76 9.85 6.07 17.24
CA GLN A 76 10.52 5.99 18.54
C GLN A 76 11.44 7.21 18.78
N CYS A 77 12.06 7.75 17.74
CA CYS A 77 12.82 9.00 17.80
C CYS A 77 11.93 10.25 17.99
N GLY A 78 10.61 10.10 18.11
CA GLY A 78 9.68 11.19 18.41
C GLY A 78 9.04 11.87 17.22
N TYR A 79 9.30 11.42 15.99
CA TYR A 79 8.68 11.98 14.78
C TYR A 79 7.21 11.56 14.65
N GLU A 80 6.39 12.48 14.13
CA GLU A 80 5.08 12.14 13.57
C GLU A 80 5.28 11.41 12.23
N VAL A 81 4.91 10.12 12.17
CA VAL A 81 5.07 9.29 10.98
C VAL A 81 3.71 8.87 10.47
N LYS A 82 3.13 9.69 9.60
CA LYS A 82 1.94 9.30 8.82
C LYS A 82 2.39 8.37 7.69
N ARG A 83 1.81 7.20 7.62
CA ARG A 83 2.22 6.13 6.71
C ARG A 83 1.08 5.87 5.76
N LYS A 84 1.12 6.49 4.58
CA LYS A 84 0.06 6.41 3.60
C LYS A 84 0.22 5.16 2.75
N ALA A 85 -0.81 4.31 2.73
CA ALA A 85 -0.88 3.17 1.81
C ALA A 85 -1.15 3.62 0.37
N GLY A 86 -0.93 2.73 -0.58
CA GLY A 86 -1.21 2.97 -1.99
C GLY A 86 -1.39 1.69 -2.78
N TRP A 87 -2.00 1.83 -3.96
CA TRP A 87 -2.20 0.78 -4.93
C TRP A 87 -1.66 1.21 -6.29
N ASP A 88 -0.77 0.39 -6.85
CA ASP A 88 -0.34 0.52 -8.24
C ASP A 88 -1.36 -0.16 -9.14
N THR A 89 -1.94 0.61 -10.04
CA THR A 89 -3.10 0.18 -10.84
C THR A 89 -2.87 0.34 -12.34
N HIS A 90 -1.64 0.54 -12.75
CA HIS A 90 -1.25 0.71 -14.14
C HIS A 90 -0.28 -0.38 -14.61
N GLY A 91 -0.13 -0.44 -15.92
CA GLY A 91 0.93 -1.18 -16.57
C GLY A 91 0.49 -2.45 -17.27
N LEU A 92 1.38 -2.89 -18.13
CA LEU A 92 1.21 -4.03 -19.03
C LEU A 92 0.74 -5.34 -18.36
N PRO A 93 1.18 -5.70 -17.14
CA PRO A 93 0.69 -6.92 -16.49
C PRO A 93 -0.82 -6.94 -16.24
N VAL A 94 -1.42 -5.78 -15.96
CA VAL A 94 -2.88 -5.66 -15.78
C VAL A 94 -3.58 -5.81 -17.12
N GLU A 95 -3.10 -5.10 -18.14
CA GLU A 95 -3.66 -5.13 -19.49
C GLU A 95 -3.64 -6.56 -20.08
N LEU A 96 -2.48 -7.21 -20.06
CA LEU A 96 -2.34 -8.59 -20.54
C LEU A 96 -3.21 -9.60 -19.78
N GLY A 97 -3.37 -9.38 -18.46
CA GLY A 97 -4.26 -10.20 -17.64
C GLY A 97 -5.71 -10.10 -18.08
N VAL A 98 -6.17 -8.88 -18.34
CA VAL A 98 -7.55 -8.60 -18.81
C VAL A 98 -7.76 -9.06 -20.23
N GLU A 99 -6.84 -8.80 -21.16
CA GLU A 99 -6.91 -9.31 -22.53
C GLU A 99 -7.06 -10.84 -22.57
N LYS A 100 -6.25 -11.54 -21.78
CA LYS A 100 -6.33 -12.99 -21.64
C LYS A 100 -7.67 -13.45 -21.05
N ALA A 101 -8.17 -12.76 -20.02
CA ALA A 101 -9.43 -13.11 -19.36
C ALA A 101 -10.66 -12.88 -20.27
N LEU A 102 -10.60 -11.86 -21.13
CA LEU A 102 -11.66 -11.53 -22.09
C LEU A 102 -11.51 -12.28 -23.42
N GLY A 103 -10.39 -12.96 -23.66
CA GLY A 103 -10.10 -13.64 -24.94
C GLY A 103 -9.95 -12.68 -26.13
N ILE A 104 -9.40 -11.48 -25.87
CA ILE A 104 -9.19 -10.42 -26.87
C ILE A 104 -7.71 -10.11 -27.04
N THR A 105 -7.40 -9.38 -28.09
CA THR A 105 -6.07 -8.80 -28.33
C THR A 105 -6.14 -7.27 -28.29
N LYS A 106 -5.00 -6.62 -28.29
CA LYS A 106 -4.91 -5.16 -28.27
C LYS A 106 -5.65 -4.51 -29.45
N GLU A 107 -5.66 -5.16 -30.62
CA GLU A 107 -6.34 -4.70 -31.84
C GLU A 107 -7.86 -4.75 -31.74
N ASP A 108 -8.39 -5.53 -30.79
CA ASP A 108 -9.83 -5.66 -30.57
C ASP A 108 -10.40 -4.50 -29.72
N ILE A 109 -9.53 -3.76 -29.03
CA ILE A 109 -9.93 -2.64 -28.18
C ILE A 109 -10.40 -1.46 -29.05
N GLY A 110 -11.63 -1.01 -28.80
CA GLY A 110 -12.32 -0.02 -29.63
C GLY A 110 -13.05 -0.60 -30.84
N VAL A 111 -12.90 -1.90 -31.11
CA VAL A 111 -13.59 -2.62 -32.21
C VAL A 111 -14.57 -3.65 -31.67
N LYS A 112 -14.09 -4.66 -30.93
CA LYS A 112 -14.94 -5.71 -30.32
C LYS A 112 -15.39 -5.34 -28.91
N ILE A 113 -14.63 -4.55 -28.20
CA ILE A 113 -14.96 -4.02 -26.87
C ILE A 113 -14.74 -2.52 -26.86
N SER A 114 -15.63 -1.76 -26.21
CA SER A 114 -15.42 -0.32 -26.08
C SER A 114 -14.21 -0.03 -25.17
N ILE A 115 -13.53 1.10 -25.41
CA ILE A 115 -12.44 1.55 -24.55
C ILE A 115 -12.92 1.70 -23.09
N THR A 116 -14.14 2.18 -22.89
CA THR A 116 -14.73 2.34 -21.57
C THR A 116 -14.90 1.00 -20.85
N ASP A 117 -15.43 -0.01 -21.54
CA ASP A 117 -15.65 -1.34 -20.95
C ASP A 117 -14.31 -2.04 -20.65
N TYR A 118 -13.34 -1.89 -21.57
CA TYR A 118 -11.98 -2.38 -21.33
C TYR A 118 -11.34 -1.74 -20.10
N ASN A 119 -11.39 -0.41 -19.98
CA ASN A 119 -10.85 0.30 -18.83
C ASN A 119 -11.56 -0.10 -17.53
N ASN A 120 -12.87 -0.32 -17.55
CA ASN A 120 -13.62 -0.80 -16.39
C ASN A 120 -13.21 -2.23 -16.01
N ALA A 121 -12.97 -3.09 -16.98
CA ALA A 121 -12.44 -4.44 -16.74
C ALA A 121 -11.04 -4.38 -16.08
N CYS A 122 -10.15 -3.53 -16.58
CA CYS A 122 -8.82 -3.30 -15.98
C CYS A 122 -8.91 -2.80 -14.54
N LYS A 123 -9.75 -1.79 -14.28
CA LYS A 123 -9.97 -1.26 -12.91
C LYS A 123 -10.50 -2.34 -11.96
N LYS A 124 -11.36 -3.21 -12.43
CA LYS A 124 -11.90 -4.32 -11.61
C LYS A 124 -10.82 -5.38 -11.34
N ASP A 125 -10.07 -5.76 -12.34
CA ASP A 125 -9.07 -6.83 -12.22
C ASP A 125 -7.89 -6.41 -11.34
N VAL A 126 -7.40 -5.16 -11.48
CA VAL A 126 -6.25 -4.67 -10.71
C VAL A 126 -6.50 -4.60 -9.21
N MET A 127 -7.75 -4.50 -8.78
CA MET A 127 -8.15 -4.48 -7.36
C MET A 127 -8.62 -5.84 -6.82
N LYS A 128 -8.48 -6.89 -7.61
CA LYS A 128 -9.07 -8.22 -7.34
C LYS A 128 -8.63 -8.86 -6.03
N TYR A 129 -7.39 -8.64 -5.62
CA TYR A 129 -6.80 -9.27 -4.44
C TYR A 129 -6.52 -8.28 -3.30
N THR A 130 -7.13 -7.09 -3.30
CA THR A 130 -6.96 -6.10 -2.22
C THR A 130 -7.21 -6.68 -0.84
N ASP A 131 -8.27 -7.48 -0.67
CA ASP A 131 -8.60 -8.10 0.62
C ASP A 131 -7.47 -8.99 1.13
N LEU A 132 -6.85 -9.80 0.26
CA LEU A 132 -5.70 -10.65 0.63
C LEU A 132 -4.48 -9.82 1.04
N TRP A 133 -4.23 -8.72 0.34
CA TRP A 133 -3.14 -7.81 0.67
C TRP A 133 -3.37 -7.08 1.98
N GLU A 134 -4.60 -6.66 2.27
CA GLU A 134 -4.97 -6.07 3.54
C GLU A 134 -4.87 -7.07 4.69
N GLU A 135 -5.35 -8.29 4.48
CA GLU A 135 -5.24 -9.36 5.48
C GLU A 135 -3.77 -9.67 5.80
N LEU A 136 -2.90 -9.80 4.77
CA LEU A 136 -1.47 -9.98 4.97
C LEU A 136 -0.87 -8.81 5.75
N THR A 137 -1.20 -7.58 5.38
CA THR A 137 -0.72 -6.36 6.04
C THR A 137 -1.06 -6.37 7.53
N ARG A 138 -2.29 -6.75 7.88
CA ARG A 138 -2.72 -6.90 9.28
C ARG A 138 -1.98 -8.05 9.98
N LYS A 139 -1.92 -9.22 9.36
CA LYS A 139 -1.26 -10.42 9.94
C LYS A 139 0.21 -10.22 10.26
N MET A 140 0.94 -9.53 9.39
CA MET A 140 2.35 -9.24 9.64
C MET A 140 2.58 -8.09 10.63
N GLY A 141 1.51 -7.40 11.06
CA GLY A 141 1.59 -6.26 11.96
C GLY A 141 2.23 -5.02 11.35
N TYR A 142 2.14 -4.87 10.04
CA TYR A 142 2.67 -3.71 9.33
C TYR A 142 1.79 -2.48 9.60
N TRP A 143 2.37 -1.47 10.21
CA TRP A 143 1.66 -0.24 10.54
C TRP A 143 1.61 0.71 9.35
N ILE A 144 0.50 0.73 8.67
CA ILE A 144 0.24 1.61 7.53
C ILE A 144 -1.23 2.03 7.51
N ASP A 145 -1.51 3.25 7.09
CA ASP A 145 -2.87 3.77 6.98
C ASP A 145 -3.50 3.30 5.65
N MET A 146 -4.43 2.35 5.78
CA MET A 146 -5.21 1.79 4.68
C MET A 146 -6.61 2.40 4.56
N ASP A 147 -6.99 3.33 5.44
CA ASP A 147 -8.33 3.95 5.41
C ASP A 147 -8.46 4.96 4.26
N ASP A 148 -7.34 5.58 3.84
CA ASP A 148 -7.28 6.51 2.71
C ASP A 148 -6.03 6.26 1.87
N PRO A 149 -5.97 5.13 1.14
CA PRO A 149 -4.84 4.85 0.26
C PRO A 149 -4.88 5.74 -0.98
N TYR A 150 -3.71 6.06 -1.54
CA TYR A 150 -3.70 6.61 -2.89
C TYR A 150 -3.81 5.49 -3.92
N ILE A 151 -4.52 5.75 -5.01
CA ILE A 151 -4.72 4.80 -6.11
C ILE A 151 -4.26 5.47 -7.38
N THR A 152 -3.34 4.85 -8.11
CA THR A 152 -2.67 5.53 -9.21
C THR A 152 -3.56 5.85 -10.40
N TYR A 153 -4.72 5.17 -10.58
CA TYR A 153 -5.73 5.55 -11.57
C TYR A 153 -6.70 6.65 -11.12
N ASP A 154 -6.65 7.05 -9.84
CA ASP A 154 -7.52 8.12 -9.33
C ASP A 154 -7.12 9.48 -9.94
N ASN A 155 -8.09 10.26 -10.37
CA ASN A 155 -7.84 11.57 -10.96
C ASN A 155 -7.02 12.48 -10.06
N ARG A 156 -7.26 12.47 -8.74
CA ARG A 156 -6.47 13.26 -7.77
C ARG A 156 -4.98 12.93 -7.82
N TYR A 157 -4.65 11.63 -8.00
CA TYR A 157 -3.26 11.20 -8.15
C TYR A 157 -2.70 11.67 -9.50
N ILE A 158 -3.44 11.42 -10.59
CA ILE A 158 -3.03 11.79 -11.96
C ILE A 158 -2.81 13.30 -12.06
N GLU A 159 -3.74 14.12 -11.58
CA GLU A 159 -3.62 15.59 -11.55
C GLU A 159 -2.39 16.05 -10.78
N THR A 160 -2.08 15.42 -9.65
CA THR A 160 -0.89 15.72 -8.85
C THR A 160 0.39 15.42 -9.63
N ILE A 161 0.45 14.28 -10.32
CA ILE A 161 1.62 13.92 -11.17
C ILE A 161 1.77 14.89 -12.32
N TRP A 162 0.69 15.24 -13.01
CA TRP A 162 0.72 16.25 -14.07
C TRP A 162 1.21 17.61 -13.58
N TRP A 163 0.76 18.01 -12.40
CA TRP A 163 1.25 19.25 -11.79
C TRP A 163 2.76 19.20 -11.50
N LEU A 164 3.26 18.09 -10.96
CA LEU A 164 4.69 17.88 -10.70
C LEU A 164 5.50 17.92 -12.00
N LEU A 165 5.03 17.23 -13.06
CA LEU A 165 5.68 17.25 -14.38
C LEU A 165 5.73 18.66 -14.97
N LYS A 166 4.65 19.43 -14.82
CA LYS A 166 4.62 20.84 -15.22
C LYS A 166 5.69 21.65 -14.48
N GLN A 167 5.84 21.47 -13.16
CA GLN A 167 6.88 22.17 -12.39
C GLN A 167 8.30 21.80 -12.87
N LEU A 168 8.54 20.55 -13.22
CA LEU A 168 9.82 20.09 -13.76
C LEU A 168 10.07 20.68 -15.16
N TYR A 169 9.08 20.73 -16.00
CA TYR A 169 9.14 21.35 -17.33
C TYR A 169 9.47 22.84 -17.25
N GLU A 170 8.76 23.59 -16.41
CA GLU A 170 8.98 25.01 -16.19
C GLU A 170 10.39 25.33 -15.65
N LYS A 171 11.01 24.38 -14.94
CA LYS A 171 12.41 24.48 -14.48
C LYS A 171 13.45 24.02 -15.50
N GLY A 172 13.03 23.60 -16.69
CA GLY A 172 13.94 23.05 -17.71
C GLY A 172 14.52 21.67 -17.37
N SER A 173 13.98 20.97 -16.37
CA SER A 173 14.45 19.64 -15.97
C SER A 173 13.76 18.51 -16.74
N LEU A 174 12.68 18.80 -17.45
CA LEU A 174 11.99 17.88 -18.34
C LEU A 174 12.24 18.33 -19.77
N TYR A 175 12.87 17.49 -20.57
CA TYR A 175 13.25 17.77 -21.95
C TYR A 175 13.07 16.51 -22.81
N GLU A 176 12.94 16.70 -24.10
CA GLU A 176 12.92 15.61 -25.07
C GLU A 176 14.36 15.16 -25.36
N GLY A 177 14.62 13.85 -25.27
CA GLY A 177 15.95 13.27 -25.44
C GLY A 177 15.89 11.85 -26.00
N TYR A 178 17.03 11.37 -26.50
CA TYR A 178 17.24 10.02 -26.99
C TYR A 178 18.02 9.18 -25.97
#